data_55c529ea77a44ca0bf1305eb7c04caad
#
_entry.id   55c529ea77a44ca0bf1305eb7c04caad
#
_cell.length_a   1.000
_cell.length_b   1.000
_cell.length_c   1.000
_cell.angle_alpha   90.00
_cell.angle_beta   90.00
_cell.angle_gamma   90.00
#
_symmetry.space_group_name_H-M   'P 1'
#
loop_
_entity.id
_entity.type
_entity.pdbx_description
1 polymer ?
#
loop_
_entity_poly.entity_id
_entity_poly.type
_entity_poly.pdbx_seq_one_letter_code
_entity_poly.pdbx_strand_id
1 'polypeptide(L)'
;MPNSPCEQTVAEYFSALRAMDVERWVNTFAPDAESHDPVGAPPLKGHAALRDFATGMFSMFEKVGLSEDHIFPAGDSAAVKWTGSGVGRNGKSVRFEGIDVIQCNSEGKIISVRAFWNPAPVIAAVQS
;
A
#
# COMPACT_ATOMS: atom_id res chain seq x y z
N MET A 1 23.04 5.77 -9.67
CA MET A 1 22.80 4.31 -9.73
C MET A 1 21.36 4.03 -10.10
N PRO A 2 21.11 3.15 -11.04
CA PRO A 2 19.74 2.77 -11.29
C PRO A 2 19.19 2.01 -10.08
N ASN A 3 17.92 2.21 -9.79
CA ASN A 3 17.25 1.49 -8.74
C ASN A 3 17.14 0.01 -9.10
N SER A 4 17.15 -0.86 -8.09
CA SER A 4 16.91 -2.28 -8.29
C SER A 4 15.47 -2.49 -8.82
N PRO A 5 15.18 -3.66 -9.43
CA PRO A 5 13.80 -3.95 -9.84
C PRO A 5 12.78 -3.82 -8.70
N CYS A 6 13.15 -4.23 -7.48
CA CYS A 6 12.26 -4.08 -6.33
C CYS A 6 12.02 -2.61 -6.00
N GLU A 7 13.06 -1.78 -6.02
CA GLU A 7 12.90 -0.35 -5.75
C GLU A 7 12.00 0.32 -6.78
N GLN A 8 12.10 -0.06 -8.05
CA GLN A 8 11.22 0.45 -9.10
C GLN A 8 9.77 0.04 -8.85
N THR A 9 9.56 -1.21 -8.43
CA THR A 9 8.22 -1.72 -8.11
C THR A 9 7.64 -1.02 -6.89
N VAL A 10 8.45 -0.76 -5.86
CA VAL A 10 8.01 0.00 -4.69
C VAL A 10 7.54 1.40 -5.10
N ALA A 11 8.29 2.08 -5.96
CA ALA A 11 7.88 3.40 -6.46
C ALA A 11 6.54 3.32 -7.20
N GLU A 12 6.34 2.31 -8.03
CA GLU A 12 5.06 2.09 -8.74
C GLU A 12 3.91 1.77 -7.77
N TYR A 13 4.18 0.99 -6.73
CA TYR A 13 3.21 0.68 -5.68
C TYR A 13 2.60 1.96 -5.08
N PHE A 14 3.44 2.88 -4.65
CA PHE A 14 2.98 4.14 -4.06
C PHE A 14 2.37 5.09 -5.09
N SER A 15 2.92 5.12 -6.30
CA SER A 15 2.37 5.93 -7.39
C SER A 15 0.94 5.47 -7.76
N ALA A 16 0.72 4.16 -7.83
CA ALA A 16 -0.59 3.59 -8.12
C ALA A 16 -1.60 3.92 -7.01
N LEU A 17 -1.17 3.90 -5.74
CA LEU A 17 -2.02 4.30 -4.63
C LEU A 17 -2.44 5.76 -4.75
N ARG A 18 -1.50 6.66 -5.06
CA ARG A 18 -1.80 8.09 -5.25
C ARG A 18 -2.75 8.33 -6.42
N ALA A 19 -2.66 7.49 -7.45
CA ALA A 19 -3.57 7.56 -8.60
C ALA A 19 -4.92 6.90 -8.32
N MET A 20 -5.06 6.21 -7.19
CA MET A 20 -6.23 5.39 -6.85
C MET A 20 -6.55 4.39 -7.96
N ASP A 21 -5.50 3.83 -8.56
CA ASP A 21 -5.60 2.91 -9.69
C ASP A 21 -5.41 1.48 -9.18
N VAL A 22 -6.51 0.78 -8.98
CA VAL A 22 -6.52 -0.57 -8.39
C VAL A 22 -5.68 -1.54 -9.23
N GLU A 23 -5.86 -1.56 -10.55
CA GLU A 23 -5.16 -2.54 -11.39
C GLU A 23 -3.66 -2.27 -11.47
N ARG A 24 -3.24 -1.01 -11.53
CA ARG A 24 -1.81 -0.68 -11.45
C ARG A 24 -1.21 -1.17 -10.14
N TRP A 25 -1.92 -0.98 -9.04
CA TRP A 25 -1.46 -1.40 -7.72
C TRP A 25 -1.37 -2.92 -7.63
N VAL A 26 -2.42 -3.64 -8.05
CA VAL A 26 -2.44 -5.11 -8.06
C VAL A 26 -1.31 -5.66 -8.91
N ASN A 27 -1.01 -5.02 -10.03
CA ASN A 27 0.04 -5.47 -10.95
C ASN A 27 1.45 -5.34 -10.39
N THR A 28 1.65 -4.63 -9.28
CA THR A 28 2.96 -4.61 -8.60
C THR A 28 3.24 -5.91 -7.86
N PHE A 29 2.22 -6.71 -7.61
CA PHE A 29 2.32 -7.95 -6.83
C PHE A 29 2.48 -9.17 -7.73
N ALA A 30 3.25 -10.16 -7.25
CA ALA A 30 3.25 -11.48 -7.83
C ALA A 30 1.86 -12.14 -7.65
N PRO A 31 1.49 -13.11 -8.51
CA PRO A 31 0.13 -13.70 -8.45
C PRO A 31 -0.23 -14.35 -7.11
N ASP A 32 0.77 -14.85 -6.38
CA ASP A 32 0.58 -15.53 -5.10
C ASP A 32 1.05 -14.69 -3.90
N ALA A 33 1.17 -13.39 -4.08
CA ALA A 33 1.64 -12.49 -3.03
C ALA A 33 0.72 -12.49 -1.81
N GLU A 34 1.32 -12.18 -0.67
CA GLU A 34 0.61 -12.08 0.60
C GLU A 34 0.86 -10.71 1.21
N SER A 35 -0.21 -10.04 1.65
CA SER A 35 -0.11 -8.72 2.27
C SER A 35 -0.79 -8.73 3.64
N HIS A 36 -0.06 -8.27 4.65
CA HIS A 36 -0.58 -8.02 5.99
C HIS A 36 -0.81 -6.51 6.11
N ASP A 37 -2.04 -6.09 5.97
CA ASP A 37 -2.38 -4.66 5.90
C ASP A 37 -3.61 -4.34 6.76
N PRO A 38 -3.44 -4.03 8.04
CA PRO A 38 -2.17 -3.99 8.77
C PRO A 38 -1.71 -5.35 9.29
N VAL A 39 -0.47 -5.40 9.76
CA VAL A 39 0.01 -6.55 10.53
C VAL A 39 -0.93 -6.78 11.71
N GLY A 40 -1.33 -8.03 11.93
CA GLY A 40 -2.31 -8.40 12.97
C GLY A 40 -3.71 -8.67 12.42
N ALA A 41 -4.04 -8.15 11.24
CA ALA A 41 -5.28 -8.50 10.54
C ALA A 41 -5.06 -9.77 9.70
N PRO A 42 -6.14 -10.46 9.29
CA PRO A 42 -6.00 -11.61 8.40
C PRO A 42 -5.28 -11.22 7.11
N PRO A 43 -4.31 -12.01 6.64
CA PRO A 43 -3.56 -11.65 5.43
C PRO A 43 -4.42 -11.72 4.18
N LEU A 44 -4.10 -10.85 3.23
CA LEU A 44 -4.67 -10.83 1.89
C LEU A 44 -3.78 -11.71 1.00
N LYS A 45 -4.35 -12.71 0.36
CA LYS A 45 -3.59 -13.65 -0.47
C LYS A 45 -4.08 -13.62 -1.91
N GLY A 46 -3.18 -13.32 -2.83
CA GLY A 46 -3.43 -13.32 -4.26
C GLY A 46 -4.10 -12.06 -4.78
N HIS A 47 -4.14 -11.94 -6.10
CA HIS A 47 -4.62 -10.73 -6.78
C HIS A 47 -6.09 -10.42 -6.50
N ALA A 48 -6.96 -11.43 -6.43
CA ALA A 48 -8.39 -11.19 -6.18
C ALA A 48 -8.63 -10.53 -4.83
N ALA A 49 -7.97 -11.04 -3.77
CA ALA A 49 -8.11 -10.48 -2.42
C ALA A 49 -7.53 -9.06 -2.35
N LEU A 50 -6.38 -8.84 -3.01
CA LEU A 50 -5.75 -7.52 -3.06
C LEU A 50 -6.64 -6.51 -3.80
N ARG A 51 -7.24 -6.92 -4.92
CA ARG A 51 -8.15 -6.07 -5.70
C ARG A 51 -9.38 -5.68 -4.88
N ASP A 52 -9.98 -6.62 -4.18
CA ASP A 52 -11.16 -6.37 -3.34
C ASP A 52 -10.80 -5.39 -2.20
N PHE A 53 -9.64 -5.60 -1.58
CA PHE A 53 -9.18 -4.72 -0.50
C PHE A 53 -9.00 -3.27 -0.99
N ALA A 54 -8.27 -3.08 -2.08
CA ALA A 54 -8.01 -1.74 -2.63
C ALA A 54 -9.31 -1.07 -3.07
N THR A 55 -10.20 -1.81 -3.73
CA THR A 55 -11.49 -1.30 -4.17
C THR A 55 -12.30 -0.82 -2.97
N GLY A 56 -12.34 -1.63 -1.90
CA GLY A 56 -13.07 -1.27 -0.68
C GLY A 56 -12.48 -0.04 0.01
N MET A 57 -11.15 0.01 0.13
CA MET A 57 -10.50 1.17 0.75
C MET A 57 -10.74 2.45 -0.04
N PHE A 58 -10.52 2.40 -1.34
CA PHE A 58 -10.71 3.59 -2.18
C PHE A 58 -12.15 4.07 -2.21
N SER A 59 -13.12 3.15 -2.06
CA SER A 59 -14.54 3.50 -2.07
C SER A 59 -14.94 4.40 -0.91
N MET A 60 -14.17 4.44 0.17
CA MET A 60 -14.44 5.27 1.34
C MET A 60 -13.95 6.71 1.17
N PHE A 61 -13.14 6.97 0.14
CA PHE A 61 -12.49 8.26 -0.04
C PHE A 61 -12.89 8.90 -1.35
N GLU A 62 -13.01 10.22 -1.32
CA GLU A 62 -13.03 11.03 -2.52
C GLU A 62 -11.63 11.05 -3.13
N LYS A 63 -10.62 11.12 -2.26
CA LYS A 63 -9.22 11.17 -2.65
C LYS A 63 -8.37 10.66 -1.48
N VAL A 64 -7.38 9.83 -1.78
CA VAL A 64 -6.43 9.32 -0.79
C VAL A 64 -5.13 8.94 -1.49
N GLY A 65 -4.01 9.10 -0.79
CA GLY A 65 -2.71 8.68 -1.29
C GLY A 65 -1.68 8.60 -0.18
N LEU A 66 -0.63 7.85 -0.44
CA LEU A 66 0.50 7.70 0.45
C LEU A 66 1.74 8.27 -0.23
N SER A 67 2.56 9.00 0.53
CA SER A 67 3.84 9.52 0.07
C SER A 67 4.97 8.80 0.79
N GLU A 68 5.96 8.34 0.02
CA GLU A 68 7.15 7.71 0.58
C GLU A 68 8.03 8.79 1.19
N ASP A 69 8.10 8.85 2.52
CA ASP A 69 8.94 9.83 3.21
C ASP A 69 10.39 9.37 3.23
N HIS A 70 10.59 8.05 3.37
CA HIS A 70 11.92 7.48 3.44
C HIS A 70 11.90 6.02 3.03
N ILE A 71 12.85 5.60 2.21
CA ILE A 71 12.97 4.23 1.73
C ILE A 71 14.34 3.70 2.10
N PHE A 72 14.37 2.56 2.79
CA PHE A 72 15.59 1.82 3.10
C PHE A 72 15.58 0.50 2.34
N PRO A 73 16.29 0.39 1.22
CA PRO A 73 16.40 -0.89 0.53
C PRO A 73 17.46 -1.77 1.18
N ALA A 74 17.21 -3.07 1.19
CA ALA A 74 18.17 -4.06 1.66
C ALA A 74 17.87 -5.40 0.98
N GLY A 75 18.82 -5.93 0.21
CA GLY A 75 18.64 -7.20 -0.50
C GLY A 75 17.46 -7.13 -1.46
N ASP A 76 16.53 -8.06 -1.31
CA ASP A 76 15.29 -8.14 -2.11
C ASP A 76 14.12 -7.39 -1.47
N SER A 77 14.41 -6.57 -0.45
CA SER A 77 13.37 -5.95 0.37
C SER A 77 13.60 -4.44 0.49
N ALA A 78 12.55 -3.75 0.95
CA ALA A 78 12.64 -2.34 1.31
C ALA A 78 11.73 -2.07 2.50
N ALA A 79 12.20 -1.25 3.43
CA ALA A 79 11.38 -0.69 4.49
C ALA A 79 11.05 0.75 4.12
N VAL A 80 9.77 1.11 4.14
CA VAL A 80 9.31 2.41 3.67
C VAL A 80 8.51 3.10 4.78
N LYS A 81 8.99 4.26 5.24
CA LYS A 81 8.17 5.14 6.08
C LYS A 81 7.33 5.99 5.15
N TRP A 82 6.03 6.00 5.38
CA TRP A 82 5.12 6.76 4.53
C TRP A 82 4.14 7.61 5.36
N THR A 83 3.64 8.67 4.74
CA THR A 83 2.56 9.49 5.27
C THR A 83 1.39 9.43 4.30
N GLY A 84 0.21 9.17 4.85
CA GLY A 84 -1.03 9.14 4.09
C GLY A 84 -1.87 10.38 4.36
N SER A 85 -2.60 10.79 3.35
CA SER A 85 -3.59 11.87 3.49
C SER A 85 -4.74 11.60 2.54
N GLY A 86 -5.91 12.11 2.90
CA GLY A 86 -7.07 11.93 2.06
C GLY A 86 -8.26 12.73 2.53
N VAL A 87 -9.30 12.70 1.71
CA VAL A 87 -10.60 13.29 2.00
C VAL A 87 -11.64 12.20 1.85
N GLY A 88 -12.39 11.93 2.90
CA GLY A 88 -13.48 10.96 2.85
C GLY A 88 -14.63 11.46 2.02
N ARG A 89 -15.53 10.56 1.63
CA ARG A 89 -16.73 10.96 0.90
C ARG A 89 -17.67 11.80 1.76
N ASN A 90 -17.48 11.76 3.08
CA ASN A 90 -18.18 12.66 4.01
C ASN A 90 -17.55 14.04 4.12
N GLY A 91 -16.52 14.33 3.31
CA GLY A 91 -15.84 15.63 3.30
C GLY A 91 -14.76 15.81 4.36
N LYS A 92 -14.53 14.82 5.21
CA LYS A 92 -13.55 14.95 6.29
C LYS A 92 -12.15 14.64 5.78
N SER A 93 -11.19 15.51 6.14
CA SER A 93 -9.78 15.29 5.83
C SER A 93 -9.15 14.42 6.90
N VAL A 94 -8.28 13.50 6.48
CA VAL A 94 -7.55 12.63 7.38
C VAL A 94 -6.07 12.64 7.02
N ARG A 95 -5.24 12.42 8.03
CA ARG A 95 -3.79 12.25 7.88
C ARG A 95 -3.37 11.08 8.77
N PHE A 96 -2.52 10.24 8.24
CA PHE A 96 -2.07 9.04 8.94
C PHE A 96 -0.67 8.66 8.48
N GLU A 97 -0.04 7.72 9.16
CA GLU A 97 1.32 7.33 8.83
C GLU A 97 1.54 5.87 9.15
N GLY A 98 2.58 5.31 8.60
CA GLY A 98 2.96 3.94 8.86
C GLY A 98 4.28 3.56 8.21
N ILE A 99 4.61 2.30 8.35
CA ILE A 99 5.81 1.70 7.75
C ILE A 99 5.40 0.43 7.03
N ASP A 100 5.86 0.27 5.79
CA ASP A 100 5.71 -0.96 5.04
C ASP A 100 7.06 -1.65 4.95
N VAL A 101 7.07 -2.97 5.16
CA VAL A 101 8.20 -3.83 4.80
C VAL A 101 7.78 -4.65 3.60
N ILE A 102 8.45 -4.42 2.48
CA ILE A 102 8.09 -4.98 1.18
C ILE A 102 9.21 -5.89 0.70
N GLN A 103 8.86 -7.12 0.32
CA GLN A 103 9.81 -8.07 -0.24
C GLN A 103 9.39 -8.43 -1.66
N CYS A 104 10.37 -8.49 -2.57
CA CYS A 104 10.14 -8.82 -3.97
C CYS A 104 10.79 -10.15 -4.36
N ASN A 105 10.30 -10.76 -5.45
CA ASN A 105 10.94 -11.91 -6.06
C ASN A 105 12.06 -11.47 -7.01
N SER A 106 12.72 -12.42 -7.67
CA SER A 106 13.84 -12.13 -8.57
C SER A 106 13.44 -11.31 -9.79
N GLU A 107 12.16 -11.26 -10.12
CA GLU A 107 11.63 -10.45 -11.23
C GLU A 107 11.22 -9.05 -10.78
N GLY A 108 11.36 -8.74 -9.50
CA GLY A 108 11.00 -7.45 -8.95
C GLY A 108 9.52 -7.30 -8.59
N LYS A 109 8.73 -8.39 -8.64
CA LYS A 109 7.34 -8.35 -8.21
C LYS A 109 7.25 -8.56 -6.71
N ILE A 110 6.30 -7.90 -6.07
CA ILE A 110 6.10 -8.00 -4.62
C ILE A 110 5.54 -9.36 -4.27
N ILE A 111 6.18 -10.06 -3.33
CA ILE A 111 5.70 -11.33 -2.81
C ILE A 111 5.15 -11.18 -1.39
N SER A 112 5.55 -10.14 -0.66
CA SER A 112 5.11 -9.93 0.71
C SER A 112 5.12 -8.45 1.04
N VAL A 113 4.03 -8.00 1.68
CA VAL A 113 3.96 -6.68 2.31
C VAL A 113 3.55 -6.87 3.75
N ARG A 114 4.28 -6.21 4.65
CA ARG A 114 3.87 -6.08 6.05
C ARG A 114 3.72 -4.60 6.35
N ALA A 115 2.47 -4.17 6.52
CA ALA A 115 2.14 -2.77 6.75
C ALA A 115 1.84 -2.55 8.23
N PHE A 116 2.60 -1.64 8.82
CA PHE A 116 2.48 -1.28 10.23
C PHE A 116 1.80 0.08 10.35
N TRP A 117 0.50 0.07 10.58
CA TRP A 117 -0.28 1.29 10.77
C TRP A 117 -1.59 0.96 11.46
N ASN A 118 -2.29 1.98 11.94
CA ASN A 118 -3.57 1.80 12.63
C ASN A 118 -4.70 2.38 11.78
N PRO A 119 -5.47 1.55 11.06
CA PRO A 119 -6.54 2.05 10.21
C PRO A 119 -7.80 2.49 10.97
N ALA A 120 -7.99 2.04 12.21
CA ALA A 120 -9.25 2.26 12.91
C ALA A 120 -9.65 3.73 13.03
N PRO A 121 -8.76 4.67 13.46
CA PRO A 121 -9.15 6.08 13.53
C PRO A 121 -9.46 6.67 12.16
N VAL A 122 -8.77 6.23 11.12
CA VAL A 122 -8.99 6.71 9.75
C VAL A 122 -10.37 6.28 9.25
N ILE A 123 -10.67 5.00 9.39
CA ILE A 123 -11.96 4.44 8.96
C ILE A 123 -13.11 5.10 9.72
N ALA A 124 -12.96 5.26 11.04
CA ALA A 124 -13.98 5.92 11.86
C ALA A 124 -14.24 7.36 11.39
N ALA A 125 -13.17 8.10 11.06
CA ALA A 125 -13.31 9.49 10.62
C ALA A 125 -14.05 9.61 9.29
N VAL A 126 -13.76 8.73 8.30
CA VAL A 126 -14.37 8.82 6.97
C VAL A 126 -15.73 8.17 6.87
N GLN A 127 -16.13 7.42 7.90
CA GLN A 127 -17.46 6.78 7.96
C GLN A 127 -18.43 7.49 8.90
N SER A 128 -17.99 8.54 9.57
CA SER A 128 -18.85 9.26 10.53
C SER A 128 -19.81 10.25 9.89
#